data_0a8de7a1d7aca1d648283685199611fe
#
_entry.id   0a8de7a1d7aca1d648283685199611fe
#
_cell.length_a   1.000
_cell.length_b   1.000
_cell.length_c   1.000
_cell.angle_alpha   90.00
_cell.angle_beta   90.00
_cell.angle_gamma   90.00
#
_symmetry.space_group_name_H-M   'P 1'
#
loop_
_entity.id
_entity.type
_entity.pdbx_description
1 polymer ?
#
loop_
_entity_poly.entity_id
_entity_poly.type
_entity_poly.pdbx_seq_one_letter_code
_entity_poly.pdbx_strand_id
1 'polypeptide(L)'
;VVGVANDAVNFLNSALGSKVAPRRVILWVAAAGILVGTLTSSGMMEVARSGVFYPGQFSFQEIMMLFLGMMLGNVLLLDLYNTLGLPTSTTVSMVFGLLGAAVAAALFRIAGDPGTSLQDLSQFINTGKAMVIIAAILLSVALAFVAGTLFMYISRLIFSFRYAAVFRRWGAVWCGISLAGILYFALFKGLKSSGLIPTSVSAYVGDHVLVTLLAFWAAASLLLYIFQRMRLNIMRITILSGTFALALAFAGNDLVNFIGVPLASYDAWQIAREAGSESIMMGELSEPARANFLLLLASGLVMVLTLFFLSLIHISEPTRLLS
;
A
#
# COMPACT_ATOMS: atom_id res chain seq x y z
N VAL A 1 -10.30 -6.28 -8.41
CA VAL A 1 -11.39 -6.88 -7.60
C VAL A 1 -10.80 -7.76 -6.50
N VAL A 2 -10.08 -8.83 -6.84
CA VAL A 2 -9.54 -9.82 -5.87
C VAL A 2 -8.65 -9.16 -4.81
N GLY A 3 -7.75 -8.25 -5.21
CA GLY A 3 -6.87 -7.55 -4.29
C GLY A 3 -7.61 -6.61 -3.33
N VAL A 4 -8.63 -5.88 -3.82
CA VAL A 4 -9.45 -5.02 -2.95
C VAL A 4 -10.23 -5.86 -1.95
N ALA A 5 -10.72 -7.04 -2.35
CA ALA A 5 -11.41 -7.96 -1.44
C ALA A 5 -10.48 -8.40 -0.28
N ASN A 6 -9.21 -8.69 -0.57
CA ASN A 6 -8.22 -9.07 0.42
C ASN A 6 -7.90 -7.92 1.40
N ASP A 7 -7.75 -6.70 0.89
CA ASP A 7 -7.13 -5.60 1.64
C ASP A 7 -8.13 -4.61 2.24
N ALA A 8 -9.39 -4.57 1.75
CA ALA A 8 -10.40 -3.62 2.24
C ALA A 8 -10.65 -3.73 3.75
N VAL A 9 -10.54 -4.93 4.30
CA VAL A 9 -10.69 -5.20 5.74
C VAL A 9 -9.68 -4.39 6.55
N ASN A 10 -8.45 -4.22 6.06
CA ASN A 10 -7.35 -3.59 6.79
C ASN A 10 -7.65 -2.11 7.14
N PHE A 11 -8.34 -1.38 6.27
CA PHE A 11 -8.68 0.03 6.53
C PHE A 11 -10.13 0.27 6.95
N LEU A 12 -11.03 -0.71 6.78
CA LEU A 12 -12.44 -0.57 7.18
C LEU A 12 -12.74 -1.15 8.57
N ASN A 13 -11.96 -2.14 9.02
CA ASN A 13 -12.29 -2.96 10.19
C ASN A 13 -12.49 -2.14 11.47
N SER A 14 -11.61 -1.18 11.75
CA SER A 14 -11.70 -0.33 12.95
C SER A 14 -13.00 0.47 13.01
N ALA A 15 -13.41 1.08 11.88
CA ALA A 15 -14.61 1.91 11.82
C ALA A 15 -15.90 1.08 11.80
N LEU A 16 -15.90 -0.04 11.06
CA LEU A 16 -17.05 -0.95 11.01
C LEU A 16 -17.25 -1.69 12.34
N GLY A 17 -16.17 -2.24 12.91
CA GLY A 17 -16.21 -2.97 14.19
C GLY A 17 -16.59 -2.10 15.37
N SER A 18 -16.17 -0.84 15.40
CA SER A 18 -16.56 0.13 16.45
C SER A 18 -17.94 0.76 16.23
N LYS A 19 -18.57 0.53 15.07
CA LYS A 19 -19.87 1.12 14.69
C LYS A 19 -19.90 2.64 14.85
N VAL A 20 -18.78 3.30 14.62
CA VAL A 20 -18.56 4.73 14.88
C VAL A 20 -19.39 5.64 13.97
N ALA A 21 -19.75 5.17 12.79
CA ALA A 21 -20.55 5.87 11.81
C ALA A 21 -21.37 4.89 10.96
N PRO A 22 -22.45 5.37 10.27
CA PRO A 22 -23.14 4.56 9.28
C PRO A 22 -22.19 4.04 8.21
N ARG A 23 -22.36 2.80 7.75
CA ARG A 23 -21.52 2.14 6.75
C ARG A 23 -21.25 3.02 5.53
N ARG A 24 -22.28 3.71 5.00
CA ARG A 24 -22.13 4.61 3.85
C ARG A 24 -21.10 5.72 4.11
N VAL A 25 -21.09 6.30 5.29
CA VAL A 25 -20.11 7.36 5.65
C VAL A 25 -18.71 6.78 5.70
N ILE A 26 -18.54 5.60 6.30
CA ILE A 26 -17.23 4.92 6.37
C ILE A 26 -16.67 4.64 4.96
N LEU A 27 -17.53 4.13 4.06
CA LEU A 27 -17.14 3.85 2.67
C LEU A 27 -16.77 5.11 1.89
N TRP A 28 -17.51 6.21 2.07
CA TRP A 28 -17.16 7.48 1.43
C TRP A 28 -15.84 8.06 1.94
N VAL A 29 -15.59 7.95 3.24
CA VAL A 29 -14.31 8.36 3.84
C VAL A 29 -13.16 7.52 3.30
N ALA A 30 -13.34 6.21 3.22
CA ALA A 30 -12.34 5.32 2.63
C ALA A 30 -12.12 5.60 1.13
N ALA A 31 -13.20 5.81 0.36
CA ALA A 31 -13.12 6.16 -1.05
C ALA A 31 -12.35 7.46 -1.29
N ALA A 32 -12.57 8.48 -0.47
CA ALA A 32 -11.81 9.72 -0.52
C ALA A 32 -10.32 9.48 -0.25
N GLY A 33 -9.98 8.64 0.76
CA GLY A 33 -8.61 8.24 1.04
C GLY A 33 -7.95 7.50 -0.14
N ILE A 34 -8.67 6.56 -0.76
CA ILE A 34 -8.21 5.83 -1.94
C ILE A 34 -7.90 6.79 -3.09
N LEU A 35 -8.81 7.70 -3.42
CA LEU A 35 -8.61 8.64 -4.52
C LEU A 35 -7.40 9.53 -4.29
N VAL A 36 -7.27 10.11 -3.10
CA VAL A 36 -6.10 10.94 -2.76
C VAL A 36 -4.81 10.11 -2.78
N GLY A 37 -4.82 8.89 -2.22
CA GLY A 37 -3.67 7.99 -2.24
C GLY A 37 -3.24 7.60 -3.65
N THR A 38 -4.21 7.33 -4.53
CA THR A 38 -3.94 7.00 -5.94
C THR A 38 -3.23 8.15 -6.67
N LEU A 39 -3.64 9.39 -6.43
CA LEU A 39 -3.02 10.57 -7.04
C LEU A 39 -1.57 10.79 -6.59
N THR A 40 -1.19 10.20 -5.47
CA THR A 40 0.15 10.34 -4.86
C THR A 40 1.01 9.09 -5.02
N SER A 41 0.48 8.03 -5.65
CA SER A 41 1.15 6.74 -5.82
C SER A 41 2.23 6.80 -6.90
N SER A 42 3.49 6.81 -6.53
CA SER A 42 4.61 6.81 -7.48
C SER A 42 5.79 5.92 -7.07
N GLY A 43 5.93 5.62 -5.78
CA GLY A 43 7.17 5.04 -5.24
C GLY A 43 7.38 3.54 -5.52
N MET A 44 6.33 2.75 -5.66
CA MET A 44 6.42 1.29 -5.82
C MET A 44 6.53 0.83 -7.29
N MET A 45 6.37 1.74 -8.25
CA MET A 45 6.50 1.41 -9.69
C MET A 45 7.89 0.90 -10.03
N GLU A 46 8.93 1.40 -9.38
CA GLU A 46 10.30 0.94 -9.59
C GLU A 46 10.47 -0.55 -9.22
N VAL A 47 9.80 -1.02 -8.16
CA VAL A 47 9.86 -2.44 -7.75
C VAL A 47 9.24 -3.34 -8.81
N ALA A 48 8.12 -2.93 -9.40
CA ALA A 48 7.44 -3.68 -10.46
C ALA A 48 8.27 -3.74 -11.75
N ARG A 49 9.02 -2.66 -12.09
CA ARG A 49 9.79 -2.54 -13.33
C ARG A 49 11.15 -3.23 -13.28
N SER A 50 11.90 -3.06 -12.18
CA SER A 50 13.30 -3.49 -12.08
C SER A 50 13.75 -3.85 -10.65
N GLY A 51 12.77 -4.06 -9.73
CA GLY A 51 13.08 -4.24 -8.32
C GLY A 51 13.85 -5.51 -8.00
N VAL A 52 13.50 -6.62 -8.62
CA VAL A 52 14.02 -7.95 -8.27
C VAL A 52 14.75 -8.67 -9.39
N PHE A 53 14.76 -8.13 -10.61
CA PHE A 53 15.46 -8.69 -11.77
C PHE A 53 16.10 -7.58 -12.59
N TYR A 54 16.95 -7.93 -13.53
CA TYR A 54 17.61 -7.00 -14.46
C TYR A 54 16.90 -7.02 -15.82
N PRO A 55 16.02 -6.03 -16.14
CA PRO A 55 15.26 -6.04 -17.39
C PRO A 55 16.13 -6.07 -18.65
N GLY A 56 17.31 -5.45 -18.59
CA GLY A 56 18.26 -5.43 -19.70
C GLY A 56 18.79 -6.81 -20.11
N GLN A 57 18.55 -7.84 -19.32
CA GLN A 57 18.91 -9.22 -19.63
C GLN A 57 17.79 -9.98 -20.36
N PHE A 58 16.63 -9.37 -20.52
CA PHE A 58 15.46 -10.00 -21.14
C PHE A 58 15.01 -9.21 -22.36
N SER A 59 14.57 -9.91 -23.39
CA SER A 59 13.91 -9.32 -24.55
C SER A 59 12.48 -8.88 -24.18
N PHE A 60 11.86 -8.05 -25.04
CA PHE A 60 10.46 -7.65 -24.86
C PHE A 60 9.52 -8.85 -24.72
N GLN A 61 9.68 -9.87 -25.57
CA GLN A 61 8.84 -11.07 -25.53
C GLN A 61 8.99 -11.82 -24.19
N GLU A 62 10.23 -11.99 -23.70
CA GLU A 62 10.49 -12.65 -22.42
C GLU A 62 9.92 -11.87 -21.24
N ILE A 63 10.03 -10.53 -21.24
CA ILE A 63 9.44 -9.66 -20.21
C ILE A 63 7.92 -9.74 -20.22
N MET A 64 7.27 -9.76 -21.39
CA MET A 64 5.82 -9.89 -21.48
C MET A 64 5.34 -11.24 -20.94
N MET A 65 6.05 -12.33 -21.21
CA MET A 65 5.77 -13.66 -20.65
C MET A 65 5.99 -13.69 -19.13
N LEU A 66 7.07 -13.07 -18.64
CA LEU A 66 7.35 -12.94 -17.21
C LEU A 66 6.24 -12.19 -16.50
N PHE A 67 5.81 -11.04 -17.02
CA PHE A 67 4.75 -10.24 -16.44
C PHE A 67 3.39 -10.94 -16.49
N LEU A 68 3.07 -11.61 -17.59
CA LEU A 68 1.85 -12.41 -17.71
C LEU A 68 1.84 -13.55 -16.69
N GLY A 69 2.93 -14.31 -16.58
CA GLY A 69 3.05 -15.42 -15.63
C GLY A 69 2.91 -14.95 -14.19
N MET A 70 3.56 -13.81 -13.84
CA MET A 70 3.41 -13.18 -12.53
C MET A 70 1.96 -12.78 -12.27
N MET A 71 1.29 -12.11 -13.21
CA MET A 71 -0.09 -11.63 -13.03
C MET A 71 -1.09 -12.79 -12.87
N LEU A 72 -0.97 -13.84 -13.66
CA LEU A 72 -1.81 -15.03 -13.54
C LEU A 72 -1.59 -15.72 -12.21
N GLY A 73 -0.32 -15.93 -11.80
CA GLY A 73 0.03 -16.50 -10.51
C GLY A 73 -0.49 -15.68 -9.34
N ASN A 74 -0.38 -14.35 -9.41
CA ASN A 74 -0.87 -13.45 -8.37
C ASN A 74 -2.40 -13.50 -8.24
N VAL A 75 -3.13 -13.49 -9.35
CA VAL A 75 -4.61 -13.58 -9.33
C VAL A 75 -5.05 -14.92 -8.73
N LEU A 76 -4.46 -16.03 -9.16
CA LEU A 76 -4.79 -17.36 -8.64
C LEU A 76 -4.46 -17.48 -7.14
N LEU A 77 -3.30 -16.97 -6.70
CA LEU A 77 -2.90 -16.98 -5.31
C LEU A 77 -3.88 -16.18 -4.43
N LEU A 78 -4.18 -14.95 -4.82
CA LEU A 78 -5.08 -14.08 -4.06
C LEU A 78 -6.51 -14.64 -4.02
N ASP A 79 -6.99 -15.21 -5.11
CA ASP A 79 -8.31 -15.86 -5.16
C ASP A 79 -8.39 -17.07 -4.23
N LEU A 80 -7.35 -17.91 -4.24
CA LEU A 80 -7.23 -19.06 -3.34
C LEU A 80 -7.26 -18.61 -1.86
N TYR A 81 -6.46 -17.62 -1.49
CA TYR A 81 -6.41 -17.11 -0.11
C TYR A 81 -7.73 -16.47 0.32
N ASN A 82 -8.37 -15.70 -0.58
CA ASN A 82 -9.70 -15.14 -0.32
C ASN A 82 -10.76 -16.22 -0.12
N THR A 83 -10.73 -17.27 -0.93
CA THR A 83 -11.66 -18.40 -0.83
C THR A 83 -11.48 -19.18 0.47
N LEU A 84 -10.24 -19.32 0.93
CA LEU A 84 -9.92 -19.98 2.20
C LEU A 84 -10.11 -19.06 3.42
N GLY A 85 -10.40 -17.79 3.23
CA GLY A 85 -10.53 -16.80 4.30
C GLY A 85 -9.20 -16.48 5.01
N LEU A 86 -8.07 -16.70 4.33
CA LEU A 86 -6.74 -16.46 4.87
C LEU A 86 -6.24 -15.08 4.43
N PRO A 87 -5.81 -14.21 5.37
CA PRO A 87 -5.20 -12.94 5.01
C PRO A 87 -3.84 -13.16 4.35
N THR A 88 -3.57 -12.41 3.28
CA THR A 88 -2.25 -12.43 2.63
C THR A 88 -1.78 -11.01 2.33
N SER A 89 -0.46 -10.84 2.18
CA SER A 89 0.14 -9.57 1.78
C SER A 89 0.26 -9.50 0.27
N THR A 90 -0.37 -8.50 -0.33
CA THR A 90 -0.31 -8.24 -1.77
C THR A 90 1.10 -7.81 -2.22
N THR A 91 1.83 -7.08 -1.37
CA THR A 91 3.24 -6.72 -1.63
C THR A 91 4.13 -7.96 -1.67
N VAL A 92 3.96 -8.88 -0.71
CA VAL A 92 4.71 -10.15 -0.69
C VAL A 92 4.39 -10.96 -1.95
N SER A 93 3.10 -11.10 -2.28
CA SER A 93 2.65 -11.82 -3.47
C SER A 93 3.26 -11.24 -4.76
N MET A 94 3.28 -9.91 -4.91
CA MET A 94 3.88 -9.25 -6.06
C MET A 94 5.40 -9.50 -6.14
N VAL A 95 6.13 -9.26 -5.05
CA VAL A 95 7.60 -9.39 -5.03
C VAL A 95 8.04 -10.82 -5.30
N PHE A 96 7.45 -11.79 -4.60
CA PHE A 96 7.79 -13.20 -4.81
C PHE A 96 7.27 -13.74 -6.14
N GLY A 97 6.12 -13.23 -6.61
CA GLY A 97 5.59 -13.55 -7.95
C GLY A 97 6.54 -13.08 -9.06
N LEU A 98 7.03 -11.83 -8.97
CA LEU A 98 8.03 -11.30 -9.92
C LEU A 98 9.34 -12.07 -9.83
N LEU A 99 9.82 -12.34 -8.62
CA LEU A 99 11.06 -13.10 -8.44
C LEU A 99 10.93 -14.50 -9.02
N GLY A 100 9.84 -15.21 -8.74
CA GLY A 100 9.59 -16.56 -9.26
C GLY A 100 9.46 -16.57 -10.78
N ALA A 101 8.73 -15.63 -11.36
CA ALA A 101 8.60 -15.50 -12.82
C ALA A 101 9.96 -15.18 -13.50
N ALA A 102 10.75 -14.27 -12.88
CA ALA A 102 12.07 -13.93 -13.39
C ALA A 102 13.05 -15.10 -13.31
N VAL A 103 13.04 -15.86 -12.21
CA VAL A 103 13.85 -17.08 -12.08
C VAL A 103 13.43 -18.11 -13.12
N ALA A 104 12.14 -18.34 -13.34
CA ALA A 104 11.64 -19.27 -14.35
C ALA A 104 12.09 -18.85 -15.76
N ALA A 105 11.94 -17.57 -16.12
CA ALA A 105 12.38 -17.04 -17.42
C ALA A 105 13.90 -17.18 -17.60
N ALA A 106 14.70 -16.86 -16.57
CA ALA A 106 16.15 -17.01 -16.59
C ALA A 106 16.57 -18.48 -16.75
N LEU A 107 15.94 -19.41 -16.03
CA LEU A 107 16.22 -20.83 -16.16
C LEU A 107 15.86 -21.38 -17.56
N PHE A 108 14.78 -20.88 -18.14
CA PHE A 108 14.39 -21.25 -19.50
C PHE A 108 15.43 -20.79 -20.52
N ARG A 109 15.98 -19.59 -20.34
CA ARG A 109 17.03 -19.04 -21.20
C ARG A 109 18.35 -19.80 -21.03
N ILE A 110 18.76 -20.08 -19.78
CA ILE A 110 19.97 -20.86 -19.47
C ILE A 110 19.85 -22.28 -20.07
N ALA A 111 18.68 -22.91 -19.97
CA ALA A 111 18.49 -24.25 -20.53
C ALA A 111 18.51 -24.27 -22.06
N GLY A 112 18.21 -23.16 -22.72
CA GLY A 112 18.26 -23.02 -24.19
C GLY A 112 19.61 -22.67 -24.75
N ASP A 113 20.59 -22.24 -23.93
CA ASP A 113 21.95 -21.84 -24.37
C ASP A 113 23.01 -22.76 -23.75
N PRO A 114 23.66 -23.61 -24.56
CA PRO A 114 24.72 -24.54 -24.09
C PRO A 114 25.96 -23.86 -23.46
N GLY A 115 26.10 -22.55 -23.67
CA GLY A 115 27.23 -21.77 -23.15
C GLY A 115 26.99 -21.20 -21.75
N THR A 116 25.79 -21.34 -21.20
CA THR A 116 25.39 -20.79 -19.90
C THR A 116 25.19 -21.87 -18.83
N SER A 117 25.39 -21.52 -17.58
CA SER A 117 25.26 -22.41 -16.43
C SER A 117 24.31 -21.83 -15.35
N LEU A 118 23.89 -22.64 -14.37
CA LEU A 118 23.09 -22.18 -13.25
C LEU A 118 23.79 -21.08 -12.43
N GLN A 119 25.09 -20.92 -12.50
CA GLN A 119 25.83 -19.84 -11.85
C GLN A 119 25.56 -18.48 -12.48
N ASP A 120 25.15 -18.45 -13.75
CA ASP A 120 24.76 -17.23 -14.46
C ASP A 120 23.41 -16.67 -14.05
N LEU A 121 22.63 -17.39 -13.24
CA LEU A 121 21.35 -16.91 -12.71
C LEU A 121 21.48 -15.56 -12.00
N SER A 122 22.60 -15.29 -11.37
CA SER A 122 22.88 -14.01 -10.69
C SER A 122 22.98 -12.81 -11.66
N GLN A 123 23.18 -13.03 -12.96
CA GLN A 123 23.19 -11.98 -13.97
C GLN A 123 21.78 -11.52 -14.35
N PHE A 124 20.77 -12.36 -14.13
CA PHE A 124 19.37 -12.08 -14.42
C PHE A 124 18.60 -11.53 -13.21
N ILE A 125 18.98 -11.96 -12.00
CA ILE A 125 18.27 -11.67 -10.77
C ILE A 125 19.07 -10.70 -9.92
N ASN A 126 18.42 -9.61 -9.48
CA ASN A 126 19.00 -8.68 -8.52
C ASN A 126 18.87 -9.22 -7.10
N THR A 127 19.71 -10.20 -6.76
CA THR A 127 19.68 -10.91 -5.47
C THR A 127 19.88 -9.96 -4.30
N GLY A 128 20.75 -8.96 -4.42
CA GLY A 128 21.01 -7.98 -3.38
C GLY A 128 19.77 -7.16 -3.05
N LYS A 129 19.11 -6.59 -4.06
CA LYS A 129 17.86 -5.81 -3.86
C LYS A 129 16.72 -6.70 -3.39
N ALA A 130 16.59 -7.91 -3.91
CA ALA A 130 15.58 -8.88 -3.48
C ALA A 130 15.74 -9.22 -1.98
N MET A 131 16.97 -9.51 -1.53
CA MET A 131 17.23 -9.80 -0.11
C MET A 131 16.93 -8.62 0.82
N VAL A 132 17.26 -7.39 0.41
CA VAL A 132 16.92 -6.17 1.17
C VAL A 132 15.41 -6.02 1.29
N ILE A 133 14.65 -6.23 0.20
CA ILE A 133 13.18 -6.14 0.21
C ILE A 133 12.59 -7.22 1.14
N ILE A 134 13.05 -8.46 1.03
CA ILE A 134 12.58 -9.57 1.88
C ILE A 134 12.88 -9.29 3.36
N ALA A 135 14.11 -8.87 3.67
CA ALA A 135 14.48 -8.50 5.04
C ALA A 135 13.64 -7.35 5.59
N ALA A 136 13.39 -6.32 4.77
CA ALA A 136 12.53 -5.19 5.14
C ALA A 136 11.09 -5.62 5.43
N ILE A 137 10.52 -6.54 4.62
CA ILE A 137 9.19 -7.11 4.85
C ILE A 137 9.13 -7.82 6.20
N LEU A 138 10.07 -8.74 6.48
CA LEU A 138 10.12 -9.49 7.74
C LEU A 138 10.31 -8.58 8.94
N LEU A 139 11.22 -7.61 8.83
CA LEU A 139 11.47 -6.63 9.88
C LEU A 139 10.24 -5.76 10.15
N SER A 140 9.52 -5.33 9.10
CA SER A 140 8.31 -4.51 9.24
C SER A 140 7.21 -5.24 10.02
N VAL A 141 7.04 -6.56 9.79
CA VAL A 141 6.07 -7.39 10.54
C VAL A 141 6.44 -7.44 12.02
N ALA A 142 7.71 -7.70 12.34
CA ALA A 142 8.17 -7.74 13.73
C ALA A 142 7.99 -6.38 14.43
N LEU A 143 8.36 -5.29 13.77
CA LEU A 143 8.21 -3.92 14.31
C LEU A 143 6.73 -3.56 14.51
N ALA A 144 5.86 -3.90 13.55
CA ALA A 144 4.42 -3.63 13.65
C ALA A 144 3.79 -4.39 14.82
N PHE A 145 4.17 -5.66 15.03
CA PHE A 145 3.70 -6.46 16.16
C PHE A 145 4.12 -5.86 17.50
N VAL A 146 5.40 -5.53 17.66
CA VAL A 146 5.94 -4.94 18.90
C VAL A 146 5.30 -3.57 19.16
N ALA A 147 5.28 -2.69 18.17
CA ALA A 147 4.69 -1.35 18.30
C ALA A 147 3.19 -1.40 18.59
N GLY A 148 2.43 -2.26 17.89
CA GLY A 148 1.00 -2.45 18.12
C GLY A 148 0.69 -2.98 19.52
N THR A 149 1.46 -3.97 19.99
CA THR A 149 1.33 -4.53 21.33
C THR A 149 1.63 -3.47 22.39
N LEU A 150 2.72 -2.73 22.23
CA LEU A 150 3.11 -1.66 23.16
C LEU A 150 2.04 -0.56 23.22
N PHE A 151 1.56 -0.12 22.07
CA PHE A 151 0.53 0.92 21.99
C PHE A 151 -0.80 0.48 22.62
N MET A 152 -1.21 -0.77 22.37
CA MET A 152 -2.39 -1.35 23.01
C MET A 152 -2.21 -1.48 24.53
N TYR A 153 -1.05 -1.93 24.99
CA TYR A 153 -0.74 -2.04 26.41
C TYR A 153 -0.82 -0.68 27.11
N ILE A 154 -0.18 0.35 26.56
CA ILE A 154 -0.23 1.72 27.09
C ILE A 154 -1.66 2.26 27.10
N SER A 155 -2.41 2.03 25.99
CA SER A 155 -3.81 2.44 25.91
C SER A 155 -4.67 1.82 27.01
N ARG A 156 -4.48 0.54 27.30
CA ARG A 156 -5.19 -0.18 28.38
C ARG A 156 -4.78 0.29 29.76
N LEU A 157 -3.54 0.67 29.98
CA LEU A 157 -3.08 1.26 31.24
C LEU A 157 -3.75 2.61 31.51
N ILE A 158 -3.86 3.47 30.49
CA ILE A 158 -4.45 4.81 30.61
C ILE A 158 -5.96 4.73 30.72
N PHE A 159 -6.61 3.95 29.86
CA PHE A 159 -8.06 3.83 29.74
C PHE A 159 -8.57 2.50 30.32
N SER A 160 -8.36 2.31 31.64
CA SER A 160 -8.82 1.10 32.32
C SER A 160 -10.33 1.23 32.74
N PHE A 161 -10.71 0.74 33.91
CA PHE A 161 -12.11 0.64 34.36
C PHE A 161 -12.94 1.94 34.35
N ARG A 162 -12.31 3.10 34.51
CA ARG A 162 -13.00 4.41 34.50
C ARG A 162 -12.78 5.18 33.20
N TYR A 163 -12.79 4.46 32.07
CA TYR A 163 -12.40 5.03 30.78
C TYR A 163 -13.13 6.33 30.44
N ALA A 164 -14.43 6.44 30.73
CA ALA A 164 -15.24 7.61 30.38
C ALA A 164 -14.79 8.90 31.09
N ALA A 165 -14.36 8.81 32.34
CA ALA A 165 -13.85 9.95 33.10
C ALA A 165 -12.43 10.35 32.62
N VAL A 166 -11.57 9.36 32.41
CA VAL A 166 -10.22 9.56 31.89
C VAL A 166 -10.27 10.11 30.47
N PHE A 167 -11.13 9.58 29.62
CA PHE A 167 -11.30 10.03 28.24
C PHE A 167 -11.82 11.49 28.17
N ARG A 168 -12.74 11.89 29.04
CA ARG A 168 -13.15 13.32 29.12
C ARG A 168 -11.99 14.25 29.44
N ARG A 169 -11.02 13.80 30.22
CA ARG A 169 -9.88 14.64 30.64
C ARG A 169 -8.72 14.58 29.64
N TRP A 170 -8.36 13.39 29.17
CA TRP A 170 -7.16 13.12 28.38
C TRP A 170 -7.44 12.66 26.94
N GLY A 171 -8.70 12.43 26.57
CA GLY A 171 -9.09 11.92 25.27
C GLY A 171 -8.62 12.78 24.10
N ALA A 172 -8.72 14.12 24.22
CA ALA A 172 -8.26 15.03 23.18
C ALA A 172 -6.75 14.93 22.95
N VAL A 173 -5.97 14.82 24.04
CA VAL A 173 -4.51 14.68 24.00
C VAL A 173 -4.14 13.34 23.37
N TRP A 174 -4.80 12.25 23.79
CA TRP A 174 -4.54 10.91 23.27
C TRP A 174 -4.92 10.76 21.80
N CYS A 175 -6.12 11.19 21.40
CA CYS A 175 -6.55 11.21 20.02
C CYS A 175 -5.67 12.15 19.16
N GLY A 176 -5.15 13.22 19.76
CA GLY A 176 -4.21 14.14 19.14
C GLY A 176 -2.92 13.46 18.67
N ILE A 177 -2.41 12.48 19.44
CA ILE A 177 -1.23 11.67 19.02
C ILE A 177 -1.53 10.93 17.73
N SER A 178 -2.69 10.28 17.65
CA SER A 178 -3.11 9.56 16.45
C SER A 178 -3.26 10.49 15.25
N LEU A 179 -3.93 11.64 15.43
CA LEU A 179 -4.09 12.63 14.35
C LEU A 179 -2.78 13.25 13.93
N ALA A 180 -1.84 13.50 14.82
CA ALA A 180 -0.52 14.01 14.48
C ALA A 180 0.25 13.03 13.58
N GLY A 181 0.23 11.74 13.94
CA GLY A 181 0.83 10.69 13.12
C GLY A 181 0.16 10.58 11.74
N ILE A 182 -1.17 10.65 11.69
CA ILE A 182 -1.95 10.63 10.44
C ILE A 182 -1.60 11.82 9.55
N LEU A 183 -1.60 13.03 10.11
CA LEU A 183 -1.28 14.25 9.36
C LEU A 183 0.15 14.21 8.82
N TYR A 184 1.11 13.83 9.66
CA TYR A 184 2.50 13.68 9.23
C TYR A 184 2.62 12.69 8.08
N PHE A 185 2.01 11.51 8.22
CA PHE A 185 2.04 10.47 7.19
C PHE A 185 1.38 10.95 5.89
N ALA A 186 0.17 11.49 5.97
CA ALA A 186 -0.59 11.94 4.80
C ALA A 186 0.13 13.06 4.05
N LEU A 187 0.66 14.05 4.75
CA LEU A 187 1.33 15.19 4.14
C LEU A 187 2.72 14.84 3.61
N PHE A 188 3.57 14.22 4.43
CA PHE A 188 5.00 14.09 4.11
C PHE A 188 5.41 12.73 3.55
N LYS A 189 4.59 11.70 3.69
CA LYS A 189 4.80 10.42 3.01
C LYS A 189 3.84 10.24 1.82
N GLY A 190 2.56 10.57 2.00
CA GLY A 190 1.56 10.44 0.95
C GLY A 190 1.70 11.50 -0.15
N LEU A 191 1.83 12.77 0.20
CA LEU A 191 1.84 13.88 -0.79
C LEU A 191 3.23 14.30 -1.26
N LYS A 192 4.31 13.78 -0.68
CA LYS A 192 5.69 14.17 -1.05
C LYS A 192 5.99 13.96 -2.54
N SER A 193 5.52 12.87 -3.10
CA SER A 193 5.74 12.49 -4.50
C SER A 193 4.84 13.24 -5.49
N SER A 194 3.77 13.89 -5.02
CA SER A 194 2.83 14.62 -5.88
C SER A 194 3.33 15.99 -6.35
N GLY A 195 4.43 16.50 -5.76
CA GLY A 195 4.92 17.86 -6.04
C GLY A 195 4.07 18.98 -5.44
N LEU A 196 3.00 18.66 -4.70
CA LEU A 196 2.12 19.65 -4.05
C LEU A 196 2.80 20.34 -2.86
N ILE A 197 3.77 19.68 -2.24
CA ILE A 197 4.53 20.23 -1.12
C ILE A 197 5.85 20.80 -1.66
N PRO A 198 6.16 22.09 -1.39
CA PRO A 198 7.45 22.67 -1.76
C PRO A 198 8.61 21.86 -1.20
N THR A 199 9.66 21.70 -1.98
CA THR A 199 10.86 20.92 -1.59
C THR A 199 11.52 21.47 -0.33
N SER A 200 11.50 22.77 -0.13
CA SER A 200 12.00 23.44 1.09
C SER A 200 11.25 23.01 2.36
N VAL A 201 9.92 22.92 2.27
CA VAL A 201 9.07 22.45 3.39
C VAL A 201 9.31 20.97 3.66
N SER A 202 9.41 20.16 2.62
CA SER A 202 9.68 18.73 2.76
C SER A 202 11.06 18.45 3.37
N ALA A 203 12.08 19.23 2.98
CA ALA A 203 13.42 19.16 3.56
C ALA A 203 13.42 19.57 5.05
N TYR A 204 12.83 20.73 5.37
CA TYR A 204 12.73 21.21 6.76
C TYR A 204 12.05 20.18 7.67
N VAL A 205 10.94 19.59 7.23
CA VAL A 205 10.23 18.56 8.00
C VAL A 205 11.06 17.29 8.12
N GLY A 206 11.81 16.90 7.08
CA GLY A 206 12.72 15.77 7.12
C GLY A 206 13.82 15.93 8.17
N ASP A 207 14.36 17.14 8.31
CA ASP A 207 15.40 17.46 9.28
C ASP A 207 14.85 17.65 10.71
N HIS A 208 13.57 18.02 10.86
CA HIS A 208 12.94 18.37 12.13
C HIS A 208 11.67 17.51 12.42
N VAL A 209 11.72 16.21 12.15
CA VAL A 209 10.57 15.29 12.29
C VAL A 209 9.92 15.37 13.68
N LEU A 210 10.72 15.34 14.74
CA LEU A 210 10.21 15.37 16.11
C LEU A 210 9.48 16.69 16.43
N VAL A 211 10.05 17.82 16.04
CA VAL A 211 9.44 19.14 16.24
C VAL A 211 8.12 19.25 15.48
N THR A 212 8.09 18.77 14.24
CA THR A 212 6.88 18.75 13.40
C THR A 212 5.80 17.88 14.01
N LEU A 213 6.14 16.68 14.49
CA LEU A 213 5.19 15.79 15.16
C LEU A 213 4.64 16.40 16.44
N LEU A 214 5.47 17.04 17.26
CA LEU A 214 5.04 17.74 18.48
C LEU A 214 4.12 18.92 18.15
N ALA A 215 4.44 19.69 17.12
CA ALA A 215 3.58 20.79 16.67
C ALA A 215 2.22 20.29 16.17
N PHE A 216 2.20 19.24 15.37
CA PHE A 216 0.95 18.59 14.92
C PHE A 216 0.16 18.01 16.09
N TRP A 217 0.83 17.38 17.04
CA TRP A 217 0.18 16.86 18.23
C TRP A 217 -0.47 17.96 19.06
N ALA A 218 0.25 19.05 19.32
CA ALA A 218 -0.29 20.19 20.06
C ALA A 218 -1.50 20.80 19.34
N ALA A 219 -1.38 21.06 18.02
CA ALA A 219 -2.47 21.61 17.22
C ALA A 219 -3.69 20.69 17.15
N ALA A 220 -3.48 19.39 16.90
CA ALA A 220 -4.55 18.39 16.85
C ALA A 220 -5.23 18.23 18.23
N SER A 221 -4.45 18.19 19.30
CA SER A 221 -4.98 18.10 20.67
C SER A 221 -5.84 19.31 21.03
N LEU A 222 -5.39 20.51 20.68
CA LEU A 222 -6.13 21.75 20.89
C LEU A 222 -7.45 21.74 20.08
N LEU A 223 -7.37 21.38 18.81
CA LEU A 223 -8.56 21.27 17.93
C LEU A 223 -9.58 20.27 18.49
N LEU A 224 -9.12 19.07 18.86
CA LEU A 224 -9.98 18.04 19.45
C LEU A 224 -10.54 18.46 20.81
N TYR A 225 -9.80 19.20 21.61
CA TYR A 225 -10.29 19.77 22.86
C TYR A 225 -11.44 20.76 22.61
N ILE A 226 -11.30 21.64 21.61
CA ILE A 226 -12.37 22.56 21.19
C ILE A 226 -13.61 21.75 20.73
N PHE A 227 -13.42 20.75 19.86
CA PHE A 227 -14.51 19.88 19.41
C PHE A 227 -15.21 19.13 20.55
N GLN A 228 -14.44 18.68 21.53
CA GLN A 228 -14.97 18.05 22.74
C GLN A 228 -15.81 19.03 23.57
N ARG A 229 -15.39 20.30 23.67
CA ARG A 229 -16.18 21.38 24.31
C ARG A 229 -17.47 21.68 23.56
N MET A 230 -17.46 21.58 22.23
CA MET A 230 -18.63 21.68 21.36
C MET A 230 -19.51 20.41 21.41
N ARG A 231 -19.23 19.46 22.28
CA ARG A 231 -19.93 18.17 22.41
C ARG A 231 -19.85 17.28 21.16
N LEU A 232 -18.89 17.50 20.26
CA LEU A 232 -18.64 16.62 19.15
C LEU A 232 -17.94 15.32 19.63
N ASN A 233 -18.25 14.23 18.96
CA ASN A 233 -17.63 12.94 19.28
C ASN A 233 -16.22 12.85 18.66
N ILE A 234 -15.21 13.20 19.46
CA ILE A 234 -13.80 13.19 19.02
C ILE A 234 -13.31 11.79 18.67
N MET A 235 -13.84 10.73 19.29
CA MET A 235 -13.51 9.34 18.94
C MET A 235 -13.93 9.03 17.50
N ARG A 236 -15.15 9.45 17.13
CA ARG A 236 -15.65 9.32 15.76
C ARG A 236 -14.76 10.00 14.74
N ILE A 237 -14.33 11.22 15.03
CA ILE A 237 -13.43 12.00 14.16
C ILE A 237 -12.10 11.26 14.00
N THR A 238 -11.49 10.83 15.11
CA THR A 238 -10.19 10.14 15.10
C THR A 238 -10.25 8.82 14.32
N ILE A 239 -11.27 8.00 14.54
CA ILE A 239 -11.41 6.70 13.84
C ILE A 239 -11.67 6.90 12.34
N LEU A 240 -12.51 7.85 11.95
CA LEU A 240 -12.75 8.16 10.53
C LEU A 240 -11.50 8.74 9.86
N SER A 241 -10.74 9.59 10.55
CA SER A 241 -9.44 10.07 10.05
C SER A 241 -8.45 8.92 9.89
N GLY A 242 -8.45 7.96 10.81
CA GLY A 242 -7.67 6.72 10.70
C GLY A 242 -8.07 5.89 9.48
N THR A 243 -9.37 5.71 9.24
CA THR A 243 -9.89 5.03 8.04
C THR A 243 -9.43 5.73 6.75
N PHE A 244 -9.55 7.06 6.70
CA PHE A 244 -9.06 7.84 5.57
C PHE A 244 -7.56 7.64 5.33
N ALA A 245 -6.75 7.75 6.40
CA ALA A 245 -5.29 7.63 6.30
C ALA A 245 -4.83 6.23 5.91
N LEU A 246 -5.46 5.19 6.46
CA LEU A 246 -5.15 3.81 6.08
C LEU A 246 -5.57 3.53 4.63
N ALA A 247 -6.71 4.03 4.18
CA ALA A 247 -7.16 3.92 2.79
C ALA A 247 -6.23 4.67 1.83
N LEU A 248 -5.76 5.87 2.23
CA LEU A 248 -4.76 6.65 1.49
C LEU A 248 -3.43 5.90 1.40
N ALA A 249 -2.95 5.36 2.52
CA ALA A 249 -1.71 4.58 2.57
C ALA A 249 -1.80 3.34 1.68
N PHE A 250 -2.93 2.63 1.75
CA PHE A 250 -3.21 1.48 0.93
C PHE A 250 -3.17 1.84 -0.56
N ALA A 251 -3.92 2.84 -0.99
CA ALA A 251 -3.92 3.24 -2.39
C ALA A 251 -2.56 3.81 -2.86
N GLY A 252 -1.82 4.47 -1.97
CA GLY A 252 -0.49 5.00 -2.27
C GLY A 252 0.59 3.92 -2.47
N ASN A 253 0.50 2.81 -1.75
CA ASN A 253 1.50 1.73 -1.76
C ASN A 253 0.98 0.46 -2.47
N ASP A 254 -0.20 -0.02 -2.11
CA ASP A 254 -0.64 -1.36 -2.50
C ASP A 254 -1.42 -1.39 -3.81
N LEU A 255 -1.97 -0.26 -4.27
CA LEU A 255 -2.56 -0.18 -5.60
C LEU A 255 -1.55 -0.57 -6.68
N VAL A 256 -0.30 -0.15 -6.53
CA VAL A 256 0.77 -0.48 -7.48
C VAL A 256 1.11 -1.98 -7.47
N ASN A 257 0.85 -2.70 -6.40
CA ASN A 257 1.00 -4.16 -6.38
C ASN A 257 0.06 -4.87 -7.37
N PHE A 258 -1.06 -4.24 -7.71
CA PHE A 258 -2.03 -4.78 -8.67
C PHE A 258 -1.83 -4.25 -10.08
N ILE A 259 -1.49 -2.96 -10.22
CA ILE A 259 -1.42 -2.30 -11.52
C ILE A 259 0.01 -2.02 -11.98
N GLY A 260 1.01 -2.15 -11.10
CA GLY A 260 2.40 -1.85 -11.41
C GLY A 260 2.95 -2.71 -12.56
N VAL A 261 2.65 -4.01 -12.53
CA VAL A 261 3.09 -4.93 -13.59
C VAL A 261 2.35 -4.68 -14.91
N PRO A 262 1.01 -4.51 -14.96
CA PRO A 262 0.32 -4.04 -16.17
C PRO A 262 0.86 -2.72 -16.73
N LEU A 263 1.19 -1.75 -15.86
CA LEU A 263 1.78 -0.50 -16.32
C LEU A 263 3.20 -0.69 -16.85
N ALA A 264 4.02 -1.51 -16.17
CA ALA A 264 5.35 -1.87 -16.67
C ALA A 264 5.28 -2.63 -18.01
N SER A 265 4.27 -3.47 -18.20
CA SER A 265 4.00 -4.14 -19.49
C SER A 265 3.64 -3.13 -20.59
N TYR A 266 2.85 -2.11 -20.25
CA TYR A 266 2.51 -1.04 -21.19
C TYR A 266 3.74 -0.21 -21.56
N ASP A 267 4.59 0.13 -20.59
CA ASP A 267 5.85 0.83 -20.83
C ASP A 267 6.79 0.00 -21.74
N ALA A 268 6.93 -1.32 -21.46
CA ALA A 268 7.70 -2.24 -22.29
C ALA A 268 7.18 -2.30 -23.74
N TRP A 269 5.84 -2.31 -23.91
CA TRP A 269 5.22 -2.26 -25.23
C TRP A 269 5.52 -0.95 -25.96
N GLN A 270 5.50 0.20 -25.28
CA GLN A 270 5.86 1.47 -25.91
C GLN A 270 7.31 1.47 -26.38
N ILE A 271 8.25 1.02 -25.54
CA ILE A 271 9.67 0.90 -25.88
C ILE A 271 9.86 0.00 -27.13
N ALA A 272 9.23 -1.17 -27.15
CA ALA A 272 9.34 -2.10 -28.29
C ALA A 272 8.74 -1.51 -29.57
N ARG A 273 7.62 -0.78 -29.46
CA ARG A 273 6.96 -0.11 -30.57
C ARG A 273 7.82 1.02 -31.17
N GLU A 274 8.47 1.83 -30.30
CA GLU A 274 9.34 2.92 -30.72
C GLU A 274 10.61 2.37 -31.39
N ALA A 275 11.14 1.26 -30.88
CA ALA A 275 12.28 0.57 -31.48
C ALA A 275 11.96 -0.19 -32.77
N GLY A 276 10.67 -0.45 -33.05
CA GLY A 276 10.23 -1.23 -34.23
C GLY A 276 10.65 -2.71 -34.19
N SER A 277 11.01 -3.26 -33.03
CA SER A 277 11.47 -4.65 -32.88
C SER A 277 10.98 -5.28 -31.59
N GLU A 278 10.43 -6.50 -31.70
CA GLU A 278 10.00 -7.30 -30.55
C GLU A 278 11.14 -8.06 -29.87
N SER A 279 12.33 -8.11 -30.45
CA SER A 279 13.51 -8.75 -29.88
C SER A 279 14.43 -7.78 -29.15
N ILE A 280 14.00 -6.51 -28.99
CA ILE A 280 14.78 -5.49 -28.25
C ILE A 280 14.94 -5.89 -26.78
N MET A 281 16.15 -5.65 -26.25
CA MET A 281 16.44 -5.84 -24.84
C MET A 281 15.87 -4.70 -24.01
N MET A 282 15.21 -5.03 -22.90
CA MET A 282 14.40 -4.08 -22.09
C MET A 282 15.21 -3.31 -21.04
N GLY A 283 16.44 -2.91 -21.36
CA GLY A 283 17.32 -2.13 -20.47
C GLY A 283 16.68 -0.80 -20.01
N GLU A 284 15.93 -0.13 -20.87
CA GLU A 284 15.24 1.14 -20.59
C GLU A 284 14.18 1.03 -19.48
N LEU A 285 13.64 -0.15 -19.21
CA LEU A 285 12.74 -0.36 -18.07
C LEU A 285 13.43 -0.12 -16.72
N SER A 286 14.75 -0.13 -16.66
CA SER A 286 15.51 0.19 -15.44
C SER A 286 15.54 1.69 -15.13
N GLU A 287 15.20 2.54 -16.08
CA GLU A 287 15.15 3.98 -15.88
C GLU A 287 13.89 4.39 -15.11
N PRO A 288 14.00 5.38 -14.21
CA PRO A 288 12.84 5.90 -13.51
C PRO A 288 11.83 6.49 -14.49
N ALA A 289 10.63 5.93 -14.57
CA ALA A 289 9.55 6.49 -15.36
C ALA A 289 8.38 6.91 -14.46
N ARG A 290 7.73 8.00 -14.85
CA ARG A 290 6.50 8.44 -14.18
C ARG A 290 5.35 7.58 -14.69
N ALA A 291 4.61 6.99 -13.76
CA ALA A 291 3.39 6.27 -14.11
C ALA A 291 2.40 7.20 -14.81
N ASN A 292 1.69 6.67 -15.79
CA ASN A 292 0.65 7.41 -16.49
C ASN A 292 -0.48 7.78 -15.51
N PHE A 293 -0.66 9.07 -15.26
CA PHE A 293 -1.64 9.62 -14.32
C PHE A 293 -3.08 9.14 -14.61
N LEU A 294 -3.47 9.07 -15.88
CA LEU A 294 -4.82 8.65 -16.26
C LEU A 294 -5.06 7.17 -15.93
N LEU A 295 -4.07 6.32 -16.15
CA LEU A 295 -4.17 4.90 -15.82
C LEU A 295 -4.20 4.67 -14.31
N LEU A 296 -3.41 5.44 -13.54
CA LEU A 296 -3.47 5.42 -12.08
C LEU A 296 -4.86 5.85 -11.58
N LEU A 297 -5.37 6.96 -12.08
CA LEU A 297 -6.69 7.46 -11.71
C LEU A 297 -7.82 6.47 -12.08
N ALA A 298 -7.78 5.92 -13.28
CA ALA A 298 -8.75 4.88 -13.71
C ALA A 298 -8.72 3.67 -12.77
N SER A 299 -7.52 3.23 -12.36
CA SER A 299 -7.35 2.12 -11.43
C SER A 299 -7.89 2.44 -10.04
N GLY A 300 -7.66 3.64 -9.54
CA GLY A 300 -8.24 4.12 -8.29
C GLY A 300 -9.77 4.19 -8.33
N LEU A 301 -10.34 4.63 -9.44
CA LEU A 301 -11.79 4.62 -9.64
C LEU A 301 -12.36 3.19 -9.66
N VAL A 302 -11.72 2.26 -10.36
CA VAL A 302 -12.10 0.83 -10.34
C VAL A 302 -12.02 0.28 -8.91
N MET A 303 -10.99 0.66 -8.15
CA MET A 303 -10.84 0.24 -6.76
C MET A 303 -11.97 0.78 -5.88
N VAL A 304 -12.36 2.05 -6.03
CA VAL A 304 -13.50 2.65 -5.32
C VAL A 304 -14.81 1.95 -5.68
N LEU A 305 -15.07 1.74 -6.98
CA LEU A 305 -16.26 1.00 -7.42
C LEU A 305 -16.29 -0.40 -6.81
N THR A 306 -15.16 -1.12 -6.87
CA THR A 306 -15.03 -2.45 -6.28
C THR A 306 -15.32 -2.43 -4.78
N LEU A 307 -14.80 -1.43 -4.05
CA LEU A 307 -15.06 -1.27 -2.61
C LEU A 307 -16.56 -1.15 -2.31
N PHE A 308 -17.30 -0.36 -3.08
CA PHE A 308 -18.75 -0.21 -2.89
C PHE A 308 -19.50 -1.50 -3.23
N PHE A 309 -19.16 -2.18 -4.34
CA PHE A 309 -19.82 -3.42 -4.76
C PHE A 309 -19.51 -4.59 -3.81
N LEU A 310 -18.23 -4.82 -3.47
CA LEU A 310 -17.85 -5.89 -2.55
C LEU A 310 -18.37 -5.66 -1.14
N SER A 311 -18.41 -4.41 -0.70
CA SER A 311 -18.96 -4.11 0.61
C SER A 311 -20.43 -4.49 0.76
N LEU A 312 -21.19 -4.55 -0.36
CA LEU A 312 -22.57 -5.00 -0.36
C LEU A 312 -22.69 -6.53 -0.22
N ILE A 313 -21.72 -7.28 -0.74
CA ILE A 313 -21.79 -8.74 -0.87
C ILE A 313 -21.06 -9.46 0.28
N HIS A 314 -19.81 -9.06 0.60
CA HIS A 314 -18.93 -9.83 1.49
C HIS A 314 -18.78 -9.29 2.92
N ILE A 315 -18.96 -7.99 3.16
CA ILE A 315 -18.84 -7.40 4.51
C ILE A 315 -20.13 -7.58 5.32
N SER A 316 -21.26 -7.89 4.67
CA SER A 316 -22.54 -8.12 5.34
C SER A 316 -22.82 -9.58 5.70
N GLU A 317 -22.09 -10.55 5.13
CA GLU A 317 -22.37 -11.98 5.31
C GLU A 317 -21.63 -12.67 6.48
N PRO A 318 -20.40 -12.31 6.90
CA PRO A 318 -19.75 -13.01 8.02
C PRO A 318 -20.54 -12.94 9.33
N THR A 319 -21.39 -11.95 9.48
CA THR A 319 -22.25 -11.83 10.68
C THR A 319 -23.50 -12.72 10.64
N ARG A 320 -23.86 -13.29 9.50
CA ARG A 320 -24.99 -14.24 9.37
C ARG A 320 -24.61 -15.70 9.59
N LEU A 321 -23.32 -16.03 9.44
CA LEU A 321 -22.81 -17.38 9.67
C LEU A 321 -22.41 -17.66 11.13
N LEU A 322 -22.47 -16.64 12.01
CA LEU A 322 -22.16 -16.73 13.43
C LEU A 322 -23.39 -16.44 14.33
N SER A 323 -24.55 -16.30 13.77
CA SER A 323 -25.87 -16.26 14.46
C SER A 323 -26.69 -17.50 14.13
#